data_b97ca529cedcb688c785e362e809bfb6
#
_entry.id   b97ca529cedcb688c785e362e809bfb6
#
_cell.length_a   1.000
_cell.length_b   1.000
_cell.length_c   1.000
_cell.angle_alpha   90.00
_cell.angle_beta   90.00
_cell.angle_gamma   90.00
#
_symmetry.space_group_name_H-M   'P 1'
#
loop_
_entity.id
_entity.type
_entity.pdbx_description
1 polymer ?
#
loop_
_entity_poly.entity_id
_entity_poly.type
_entity_poly.pdbx_seq_one_letter_code
_entity_poly.pdbx_strand_id
1 'polypeptide(L)'
;MAQVRDRRQDLERLPAEPTRARPVVLATLAVGVHPSAERMAIDSAIEAGVPLLLVNLIPLPPYPRTIILVGAHATTLPHEEALDELRATAARAAELGVKTEFLRVHTRHAVNALIEIVHERDAGLLVFGPNLSRVGRLRFRRAAKRVRQEADCLVWVAPDG
;
A
#
# COMPACT_ATOMS: atom_id res chain seq x y z
N MET A 1 -18.96 -3.78 -60.95
CA MET A 1 -17.99 -2.94 -60.20
C MET A 1 -18.30 -3.06 -58.74
N ALA A 2 -17.48 -3.85 -58.04
CA ALA A 2 -17.69 -4.07 -56.60
C ALA A 2 -17.11 -2.93 -55.80
N GLN A 3 -17.97 -2.30 -55.00
CA GLN A 3 -17.56 -1.30 -53.99
C GLN A 3 -16.83 -2.03 -52.87
N VAL A 4 -15.53 -1.83 -52.80
CA VAL A 4 -14.74 -2.15 -51.61
C VAL A 4 -15.10 -1.12 -50.54
N ARG A 5 -16.07 -1.46 -49.68
CA ARG A 5 -16.37 -0.70 -48.49
C ARG A 5 -15.20 -0.78 -47.53
N ASP A 6 -14.66 0.37 -47.27
CA ASP A 6 -13.57 0.63 -46.37
C ASP A 6 -13.93 0.18 -44.94
N ARG A 7 -13.42 -0.99 -44.54
CA ARG A 7 -13.56 -1.56 -43.18
C ARG A 7 -12.73 -0.83 -42.10
N ARG A 8 -12.18 0.32 -42.42
CA ARG A 8 -11.34 1.09 -41.48
C ARG A 8 -12.11 2.06 -40.58
N GLN A 9 -13.42 2.22 -40.73
CA GLN A 9 -14.20 3.21 -39.94
C GLN A 9 -14.98 2.63 -38.77
N ASP A 10 -15.01 1.31 -38.57
CA ASP A 10 -15.75 0.68 -37.46
C ASP A 10 -14.89 0.40 -36.21
N LEU A 11 -13.65 0.92 -36.15
CA LEU A 11 -12.81 0.89 -34.94
C LEU A 11 -12.99 2.16 -34.07
N GLU A 12 -13.90 3.05 -34.48
CA GLU A 12 -14.22 4.24 -33.70
C GLU A 12 -15.30 3.94 -32.68
N ARG A 13 -14.88 4.08 -31.42
CA ARG A 13 -15.72 4.25 -30.24
C ARG A 13 -16.39 3.03 -29.66
N LEU A 14 -15.57 2.10 -29.19
CA LEU A 14 -15.91 1.57 -27.87
C LEU A 14 -15.88 2.73 -26.90
N PRO A 15 -16.99 3.03 -26.17
CA PRO A 15 -16.92 3.99 -25.07
C PRO A 15 -15.81 3.49 -24.15
N ALA A 16 -14.77 4.29 -23.97
CA ALA A 16 -13.78 4.01 -22.96
C ALA A 16 -14.60 3.94 -21.66
N GLU A 17 -14.79 2.73 -21.14
CA GLU A 17 -15.30 2.59 -19.78
C GLU A 17 -14.42 3.50 -18.92
N PRO A 18 -14.98 4.32 -18.03
CA PRO A 18 -14.19 5.17 -17.19
C PRO A 18 -13.23 4.24 -16.45
N THR A 19 -11.97 4.28 -16.84
CA THR A 19 -10.91 3.45 -16.25
C THR A 19 -10.96 3.76 -14.77
N ARG A 20 -11.51 2.84 -14.00
CA ARG A 20 -11.65 2.99 -12.56
C ARG A 20 -10.24 3.26 -12.03
N ALA A 21 -10.02 4.44 -11.50
CA ALA A 21 -8.70 4.87 -11.05
C ALA A 21 -8.21 3.88 -10.00
N ARG A 22 -7.30 2.99 -10.39
CA ARG A 22 -6.75 1.93 -9.53
C ARG A 22 -5.73 2.56 -8.59
N PRO A 23 -5.97 2.59 -7.26
CA PRO A 23 -5.12 3.32 -6.34
C PRO A 23 -3.71 2.71 -6.24
N VAL A 24 -2.76 3.54 -5.83
CA VAL A 24 -1.47 3.07 -5.31
C VAL A 24 -1.63 2.76 -3.83
N VAL A 25 -1.20 1.59 -3.40
CA VAL A 25 -1.18 1.18 -1.98
C VAL A 25 0.24 1.24 -1.46
N LEU A 26 0.48 1.99 -0.38
CA LEU A 26 1.73 1.97 0.37
C LEU A 26 1.50 1.26 1.70
N ALA A 27 2.15 0.12 1.89
CA ALA A 27 1.96 -0.72 3.07
C ALA A 27 3.21 -0.85 3.95
N THR A 28 2.99 -0.81 5.26
CA THR A 28 4.02 -0.99 6.29
C THR A 28 3.60 -2.03 7.34
N LEU A 29 4.58 -2.57 8.09
CA LEU A 29 4.37 -3.59 9.13
C LEU A 29 4.59 -2.98 10.52
N ALA A 30 3.67 -2.15 11.01
CA ALA A 30 3.73 -1.52 12.33
C ALA A 30 5.05 -0.77 12.63
N VAL A 31 5.75 -0.36 11.59
CA VAL A 31 7.00 0.40 11.61
C VAL A 31 6.91 1.54 10.62
N GLY A 32 7.83 2.50 10.71
CA GLY A 32 7.89 3.60 9.77
C GLY A 32 8.07 3.16 8.32
N VAL A 33 7.90 4.10 7.41
CA VAL A 33 8.04 3.90 5.97
C VAL A 33 9.51 4.00 5.57
N HIS A 34 9.96 3.13 4.68
CA HIS A 34 11.26 3.31 4.05
C HIS A 34 11.21 4.50 3.08
N PRO A 35 12.20 5.42 3.09
CA PRO A 35 12.15 6.64 2.27
C PRO A 35 12.01 6.40 0.76
N SER A 36 12.58 5.31 0.23
CA SER A 36 12.44 4.97 -1.19
C SER A 36 11.03 4.48 -1.51
N ALA A 37 10.37 3.79 -0.57
CA ALA A 37 8.98 3.35 -0.74
C ALA A 37 8.02 4.55 -0.74
N GLU A 38 8.24 5.49 0.16
CA GLU A 38 7.45 6.72 0.21
C GLU A 38 7.51 7.46 -1.13
N ARG A 39 8.73 7.72 -1.63
CA ARG A 39 8.91 8.39 -2.93
C ARG A 39 8.27 7.61 -4.06
N MET A 40 8.52 6.31 -4.17
CA MET A 40 7.95 5.47 -5.22
C MET A 40 6.42 5.54 -5.22
N ALA A 41 5.79 5.46 -4.05
CA ALA A 41 4.34 5.48 -3.93
C ALA A 41 3.74 6.85 -4.32
N ILE A 42 4.33 7.94 -3.84
CA ILE A 42 3.86 9.29 -4.13
C ILE A 42 4.06 9.62 -5.62
N ASP A 43 5.24 9.38 -6.17
CA ASP A 43 5.55 9.66 -7.57
C ASP A 43 4.64 8.85 -8.50
N SER A 44 4.43 7.57 -8.21
CA SER A 44 3.52 6.73 -8.99
C SER A 44 2.07 7.21 -8.93
N ALA A 45 1.61 7.67 -7.76
CA ALA A 45 0.25 8.21 -7.61
C ALA A 45 0.07 9.51 -8.39
N ILE A 46 1.09 10.38 -8.41
CA ILE A 46 1.11 11.62 -9.19
C ILE A 46 1.08 11.32 -10.69
N GLU A 47 2.01 10.46 -11.16
CA GLU A 47 2.14 10.12 -12.58
C GLU A 47 0.86 9.48 -13.14
N ALA A 48 0.24 8.59 -12.36
CA ALA A 48 -0.99 7.92 -12.76
C ALA A 48 -2.25 8.75 -12.51
N GLY A 49 -2.17 9.85 -11.76
CA GLY A 49 -3.33 10.66 -11.37
C GLY A 49 -4.34 9.91 -10.50
N VAL A 50 -3.87 8.99 -9.66
CA VAL A 50 -4.71 8.11 -8.83
C VAL A 50 -4.53 8.40 -7.33
N PRO A 51 -5.48 8.00 -6.47
CA PRO A 51 -5.33 8.16 -5.03
C PRO A 51 -4.25 7.24 -4.45
N LEU A 52 -3.67 7.66 -3.32
CA LEU A 52 -2.72 6.91 -2.51
C LEU A 52 -3.41 6.39 -1.25
N LEU A 53 -3.42 5.07 -1.07
CA LEU A 53 -3.89 4.40 0.13
C LEU A 53 -2.70 4.01 1.01
N LEU A 54 -2.62 4.58 2.20
CA LEU A 54 -1.59 4.28 3.19
C LEU A 54 -2.12 3.21 4.15
N VAL A 55 -1.46 2.05 4.21
CA VAL A 55 -1.89 0.91 5.03
C VAL A 55 -0.86 0.61 6.10
N ASN A 56 -1.25 0.74 7.36
CA ASN A 56 -0.45 0.32 8.51
C ASN A 56 -0.99 -0.99 9.09
N LEU A 57 -0.23 -2.06 8.93
CA LEU A 57 -0.59 -3.40 9.41
C LEU A 57 0.02 -3.63 10.79
N ILE A 58 -0.82 -3.69 11.81
CA ILE A 58 -0.41 -3.89 13.20
C ILE A 58 -0.66 -5.34 13.59
N PRO A 59 0.39 -6.11 13.85
CA PRO A 59 0.22 -7.50 14.25
C PRO A 59 -0.38 -7.60 15.64
N LEU A 60 -1.47 -8.36 15.76
CA LEU A 60 -2.03 -8.72 17.05
C LEU A 60 -1.20 -9.83 17.69
N PRO A 61 -0.92 -9.76 18.99
CA PRO A 61 -0.25 -10.83 19.69
C PRO A 61 -1.10 -12.11 19.67
N PRO A 62 -0.46 -13.30 19.63
CA PRO A 62 -1.19 -14.58 19.53
C PRO A 62 -1.99 -14.93 20.80
N TYR A 63 -1.70 -14.29 21.92
CA TYR A 63 -2.40 -14.50 23.18
C TYR A 63 -2.92 -13.17 23.74
N PRO A 64 -4.10 -13.17 24.42
CA PRO A 64 -4.51 -12.02 25.20
C PRO A 64 -3.43 -11.76 26.24
N ARG A 65 -2.71 -10.65 26.12
CA ARG A 65 -1.87 -10.17 27.21
C ARG A 65 -2.80 -9.81 28.34
N THR A 66 -2.81 -10.63 29.40
CA THR A 66 -3.32 -10.21 30.68
C THR A 66 -2.63 -8.88 30.98
N ILE A 67 -3.41 -7.82 31.15
CA ILE A 67 -2.91 -6.50 31.48
C ILE A 67 -2.31 -6.64 32.87
N ILE A 68 -1.02 -6.94 32.94
CA ILE A 68 -0.27 -6.69 34.15
C ILE A 68 -0.16 -5.18 34.21
N LEU A 69 -0.91 -4.57 35.11
CA LEU A 69 -0.81 -3.18 35.52
C LEU A 69 0.63 -2.94 36.03
N VAL A 70 1.57 -2.79 35.12
CA VAL A 70 2.87 -2.19 35.44
C VAL A 70 2.68 -0.71 35.27
N GLY A 71 2.90 0.01 36.36
CA GLY A 71 2.63 1.42 36.58
C GLY A 71 2.80 2.33 35.36
N ALA A 72 1.92 3.33 35.31
CA ALA A 72 1.82 4.37 34.31
C ALA A 72 3.11 5.19 34.17
N HIS A 73 4.09 4.64 33.47
CA HIS A 73 5.12 5.42 32.81
C HIS A 73 4.82 5.34 31.34
N ALA A 74 4.40 6.48 30.79
CA ALA A 74 4.10 6.68 29.38
C ALA A 74 5.32 6.34 28.52
N THR A 75 5.48 5.08 28.21
CA THR A 75 6.31 4.64 27.09
C THR A 75 5.43 4.82 25.88
N THR A 76 5.74 5.83 25.09
CA THR A 76 5.20 6.00 23.72
C THR A 76 5.30 4.63 23.04
N LEU A 77 4.15 4.04 22.75
CA LEU A 77 4.15 2.71 22.14
C LEU A 77 4.85 2.81 20.79
N PRO A 78 5.74 1.89 20.43
CA PRO A 78 6.49 1.92 19.15
C PRO A 78 5.59 2.10 17.92
N HIS A 79 4.30 1.81 18.06
CA HIS A 79 3.29 1.95 17.03
C HIS A 79 2.80 3.38 16.80
N GLU A 80 2.95 4.27 17.77
CA GLU A 80 2.54 5.68 17.64
C GLU A 80 3.52 6.47 16.80
N GLU A 81 4.83 6.23 16.95
CA GLU A 81 5.85 6.84 16.09
C GLU A 81 5.65 6.45 14.62
N ALA A 82 5.40 5.16 14.35
CA ALA A 82 5.12 4.69 13.00
C ALA A 82 3.84 5.31 12.41
N LEU A 83 2.86 5.58 13.26
CA LEU A 83 1.63 6.25 12.86
C LEU A 83 1.88 7.71 12.49
N ASP A 84 2.70 8.40 13.26
CA ASP A 84 3.04 9.80 12.99
C ASP A 84 3.89 9.94 11.71
N GLU A 85 4.81 9.01 11.45
CA GLU A 85 5.55 8.95 10.19
C GLU A 85 4.61 8.77 8.98
N LEU A 86 3.63 7.88 9.08
CA LEU A 86 2.64 7.67 8.02
C LEU A 86 1.71 8.89 7.83
N ARG A 87 1.33 9.55 8.90
CA ARG A 87 0.57 10.81 8.82
C ARG A 87 1.39 11.90 8.13
N ALA A 88 2.68 11.99 8.43
CA ALA A 88 3.58 12.91 7.75
C ALA A 88 3.71 12.58 6.24
N THR A 89 3.78 11.30 5.89
CA THR A 89 3.74 10.84 4.49
C THR A 89 2.44 11.26 3.80
N ALA A 90 1.29 11.08 4.47
CA ALA A 90 -0.01 11.50 3.94
C ALA A 90 -0.08 13.02 3.73
N ALA A 91 0.45 13.80 4.67
CA ALA A 91 0.50 15.26 4.55
C ALA A 91 1.36 15.70 3.36
N ARG A 92 2.55 15.11 3.18
CA ARG A 92 3.41 15.40 2.01
C ARG A 92 2.75 15.08 0.69
N ALA A 93 2.09 13.92 0.60
CA ALA A 93 1.35 13.53 -0.60
C ALA A 93 0.19 14.51 -0.89
N ALA A 94 -0.54 14.92 0.14
CA ALA A 94 -1.63 15.89 0.01
C ALA A 94 -1.14 17.28 -0.44
N GLU A 95 0.01 17.75 0.05
CA GLU A 95 0.67 18.99 -0.39
C GLU A 95 1.02 18.94 -1.88
N LEU A 96 1.33 17.76 -2.41
CA LEU A 96 1.57 17.51 -3.83
C LEU A 96 0.30 17.26 -4.65
N GLY A 97 -0.88 17.43 -4.04
CA GLY A 97 -2.17 17.30 -4.71
C GLY A 97 -2.69 15.87 -4.85
N VAL A 98 -2.06 14.89 -4.21
CA VAL A 98 -2.51 13.50 -4.22
C VAL A 98 -3.61 13.29 -3.19
N LYS A 99 -4.73 12.71 -3.59
CA LYS A 99 -5.77 12.28 -2.65
C LYS A 99 -5.25 11.10 -1.82
N THR A 100 -5.28 11.23 -0.51
CA THR A 100 -4.78 10.21 0.41
C THR A 100 -5.91 9.62 1.24
N GLU A 101 -5.85 8.30 1.45
CA GLU A 101 -6.67 7.58 2.43
C GLU A 101 -5.73 6.85 3.38
N PHE A 102 -6.03 6.83 4.65
CA PHE A 102 -5.25 6.14 5.66
C PHE A 102 -6.05 5.00 6.28
N LEU A 103 -5.46 3.79 6.28
CA LEU A 103 -6.06 2.59 6.84
C LEU A 103 -5.14 1.95 7.87
N ARG A 104 -5.65 1.80 9.09
CA ARG A 104 -4.98 1.10 10.18
C ARG A 104 -5.66 -0.25 10.41
N VAL A 105 -4.90 -1.33 10.27
CA VAL A 105 -5.45 -2.68 10.36
C VAL A 105 -4.75 -3.48 11.45
N HIS A 106 -5.51 -3.92 12.43
CA HIS A 106 -5.05 -4.85 13.46
C HIS A 106 -5.35 -6.27 13.01
N THR A 107 -4.31 -7.08 12.85
CA THR A 107 -4.47 -8.44 12.30
C THR A 107 -3.44 -9.41 12.87
N ARG A 108 -3.80 -10.69 12.91
CA ARG A 108 -2.86 -11.79 13.21
C ARG A 108 -2.06 -12.21 11.98
N HIS A 109 -2.58 -11.91 10.79
CA HIS A 109 -2.05 -12.36 9.49
C HIS A 109 -1.85 -11.16 8.56
N ALA A 110 -0.81 -10.36 8.82
CA ALA A 110 -0.58 -9.09 8.13
C ALA A 110 -0.53 -9.23 6.60
N VAL A 111 0.14 -10.26 6.08
CA VAL A 111 0.25 -10.49 4.63
C VAL A 111 -1.11 -10.82 4.01
N ASN A 112 -1.92 -11.66 4.66
CA ASN A 112 -3.27 -11.99 4.17
C ASN A 112 -4.15 -10.74 4.12
N ALA A 113 -4.18 -9.97 5.21
CA ALA A 113 -4.96 -8.74 5.28
C ALA A 113 -4.51 -7.74 4.20
N LEU A 114 -3.22 -7.64 3.93
CA LEU A 114 -2.71 -6.78 2.87
C LEU A 114 -3.19 -7.22 1.48
N ILE A 115 -3.13 -8.51 1.19
CA ILE A 115 -3.59 -9.07 -0.08
C ILE A 115 -5.09 -8.84 -0.27
N GLU A 116 -5.90 -9.05 0.78
CA GLU A 116 -7.34 -8.76 0.77
C GLU A 116 -7.62 -7.29 0.47
N ILE A 117 -6.92 -6.36 1.14
CA ILE A 117 -7.06 -4.91 0.91
C ILE A 117 -6.71 -4.54 -0.54
N VAL A 118 -5.61 -5.07 -1.06
CA VAL A 118 -5.16 -4.83 -2.44
C VAL A 118 -6.22 -5.28 -3.44
N HIS A 119 -6.80 -6.45 -3.21
CA HIS A 119 -7.85 -7.02 -4.04
C HIS A 119 -9.17 -6.22 -3.92
N GLU A 120 -9.65 -5.95 -2.71
CA GLU A 120 -10.89 -5.19 -2.46
C GLU A 120 -10.85 -3.78 -3.05
N ARG A 121 -9.67 -3.14 -3.01
CA ARG A 121 -9.47 -1.79 -3.53
C ARG A 121 -9.14 -1.75 -5.02
N ASP A 122 -9.00 -2.91 -5.67
CA ASP A 122 -8.56 -3.04 -7.06
C ASP A 122 -7.28 -2.21 -7.31
N ALA A 123 -6.26 -2.40 -6.47
CA ALA A 123 -5.03 -1.63 -6.53
C ALA A 123 -4.26 -1.84 -7.84
N GLY A 124 -3.69 -0.78 -8.38
CA GLY A 124 -2.83 -0.85 -9.58
C GLY A 124 -1.38 -1.15 -9.23
N LEU A 125 -0.92 -0.63 -8.11
CA LEU A 125 0.44 -0.80 -7.60
C LEU A 125 0.40 -0.98 -6.09
N LEU A 126 1.11 -1.97 -5.59
CA LEU A 126 1.42 -2.14 -4.18
C LEU A 126 2.90 -1.83 -3.95
N VAL A 127 3.16 -0.81 -3.16
CA VAL A 127 4.49 -0.50 -2.63
C VAL A 127 4.59 -1.06 -1.21
N PHE A 128 5.40 -2.10 -1.04
CA PHE A 128 5.62 -2.73 0.26
C PHE A 128 6.96 -2.26 0.84
N GLY A 129 6.91 -1.32 1.76
CA GLY A 129 8.07 -0.59 2.18
C GLY A 129 8.19 -0.30 3.67
N PRO A 130 8.22 -1.33 4.55
CA PRO A 130 8.52 -1.11 5.95
C PRO A 130 9.98 -0.71 6.15
N ASN A 131 10.26 0.10 7.15
CA ASN A 131 11.62 0.45 7.55
C ASN A 131 12.33 -0.79 8.11
N LEU A 132 13.31 -1.31 7.36
CA LEU A 132 14.00 -2.57 7.66
C LEU A 132 14.90 -2.52 8.90
N SER A 133 15.24 -1.35 9.41
CA SER A 133 16.01 -1.22 10.65
C SER A 133 15.25 -1.77 11.87
N ARG A 134 13.95 -1.88 11.76
CA ARG A 134 13.03 -2.33 12.83
C ARG A 134 12.33 -3.66 12.55
N VAL A 135 12.54 -4.25 11.37
CA VAL A 135 11.93 -5.53 10.97
C VAL A 135 13.01 -6.58 10.72
N GLY A 136 12.84 -7.78 11.25
CA GLY A 136 13.77 -8.87 10.99
C GLY A 136 13.83 -9.23 9.51
N ARG A 137 15.04 -9.25 8.92
CA ARG A 137 15.26 -9.46 7.47
C ARG A 137 14.60 -10.74 6.92
N LEU A 138 14.65 -11.84 7.67
CA LEU A 138 14.04 -13.11 7.24
C LEU A 138 12.52 -13.03 7.20
N ARG A 139 11.92 -12.39 8.20
CA ARG A 139 10.47 -12.18 8.27
C ARG A 139 10.00 -11.30 7.12
N PHE A 140 10.73 -10.22 6.85
CA PHE A 140 10.45 -9.34 5.74
C PHE A 140 10.55 -10.05 4.38
N ARG A 141 11.65 -10.81 4.14
CA ARG A 141 11.83 -11.57 2.88
C ARG A 141 10.71 -12.57 2.62
N ARG A 142 10.25 -13.27 3.66
CA ARG A 142 9.11 -14.20 3.53
C ARG A 142 7.81 -13.46 3.19
N ALA A 143 7.56 -12.35 3.88
CA ALA A 143 6.39 -11.51 3.61
C ALA A 143 6.44 -10.94 2.20
N ALA A 144 7.55 -10.35 1.77
CA ALA A 144 7.74 -9.78 0.45
C ALA A 144 7.59 -10.82 -0.68
N LYS A 145 8.17 -12.02 -0.49
CA LYS A 145 8.01 -13.13 -1.44
C LYS A 145 6.54 -13.50 -1.61
N ARG A 146 5.82 -13.64 -0.50
CA ARG A 146 4.43 -14.03 -0.50
C ARG A 146 3.55 -12.95 -1.14
N VAL A 147 3.77 -11.69 -0.80
CA VAL A 147 3.06 -10.56 -1.41
C VAL A 147 3.25 -10.54 -2.93
N ARG A 148 4.48 -10.74 -3.43
CA ARG A 148 4.76 -10.80 -4.88
C ARG A 148 4.08 -11.98 -5.57
N GLN A 149 3.84 -13.07 -4.88
CA GLN A 149 3.22 -14.27 -5.45
C GLN A 149 1.71 -14.23 -5.46
N GLU A 150 1.10 -13.56 -4.50
CA GLU A 150 -0.35 -13.61 -4.25
C GLU A 150 -1.09 -12.31 -4.58
N ALA A 151 -0.38 -11.18 -4.76
CA ALA A 151 -1.02 -9.92 -5.13
C ALA A 151 -1.36 -9.87 -6.62
N ASP A 152 -2.59 -9.45 -6.94
CA ASP A 152 -3.12 -9.33 -8.31
C ASP A 152 -2.77 -8.00 -8.98
N CYS A 153 -1.71 -7.34 -8.54
CA CYS A 153 -1.24 -6.06 -9.05
C CYS A 153 0.27 -6.01 -9.17
N LEU A 154 0.79 -4.91 -9.72
CA LEU A 154 2.23 -4.66 -9.68
C LEU A 154 2.70 -4.52 -8.24
N VAL A 155 3.82 -5.15 -7.89
CA VAL A 155 4.40 -5.09 -6.54
C VAL A 155 5.82 -4.56 -6.61
N TRP A 156 6.03 -3.46 -5.89
CA TRP A 156 7.36 -2.93 -5.64
C TRP A 156 7.72 -3.10 -4.16
N VAL A 157 8.92 -3.55 -3.87
CA VAL A 157 9.38 -3.83 -2.50
C VAL A 157 10.63 -3.01 -2.17
N ALA A 158 10.60 -2.23 -1.09
CA ALA A 158 11.75 -1.46 -0.64
C ALA A 158 12.89 -2.38 -0.15
N PRO A 159 14.16 -1.94 -0.28
CA PRO A 159 14.60 -0.68 -0.90
C PRO A 159 14.74 -0.74 -2.41
N ASP A 160 14.80 -1.89 -3.02
CA ASP A 160 15.34 -2.08 -4.38
C ASP A 160 14.29 -2.57 -5.40
N GLY A 161 13.04 -2.73 -5.02
CA GLY A 161 11.99 -3.20 -5.93
C GLY A 161 11.72 -4.70 -5.92
#